data_79474e9a990ae9aec537a8129997952b
#
_entry.id   79474e9a990ae9aec537a8129997952b
#
_cell.length_a   1.000
_cell.length_b   1.000
_cell.length_c   1.000
_cell.angle_alpha   90.00
_cell.angle_beta   90.00
_cell.angle_gamma   90.00
#
_symmetry.space_group_name_H-M   'P 1'
#
loop_
_entity.id
_entity.type
_entity.pdbx_description
1 polymer ?
#
loop_
_entity_poly.entity_id
_entity_poly.type
_entity_poly.pdbx_seq_one_letter_code
_entity_poly.pdbx_strand_id
1 'polypeptide(L)'
;MKRLENKVAIVTGAAGGIGAAVARIFAKEGAKVLITDVQQEKLSAVANEILAEDGVVAYMTQDVSTEDGWKSVTEKAVTLYGDINILINNAGISGNIISTFEERTIEEFNKIIAVNLLSQFLGTKSVIPFMKKNNSGSIVNVSSIGGIIGSANATAYTASKGGSRSYTKGAAAELAPFNIRVNSVHPGYIATPMTKDLPEAKEFERIAVGATPLGRGGTSEEIAYGILYLASDESSFTTGIELIIDGGTTAL
;
A
#
# COMPACT_ATOMS: atom_id res chain seq x y z
N MET A 1 -1.08 -25.28 4.07
CA MET A 1 -1.22 -24.83 2.65
C MET A 1 -0.85 -23.34 2.64
N LYS A 2 -0.01 -22.93 1.71
CA LYS A 2 0.39 -21.51 1.58
C LYS A 2 -0.79 -20.71 0.99
N ARG A 3 -1.13 -19.56 1.59
CA ARG A 3 -2.33 -18.77 1.27
C ARG A 3 -2.27 -18.08 -0.10
N LEU A 4 -1.05 -17.84 -0.64
CA LEU A 4 -0.80 -17.19 -1.92
C LEU A 4 -0.01 -18.08 -2.88
N GLU A 5 -0.08 -19.39 -2.72
CA GLU A 5 0.65 -20.34 -3.57
C GLU A 5 0.30 -20.12 -5.05
N ASN A 6 1.33 -20.02 -5.91
CA ASN A 6 1.23 -19.73 -7.34
C ASN A 6 0.67 -18.35 -7.73
N LYS A 7 0.39 -17.46 -6.80
CA LYS A 7 0.00 -16.08 -7.12
C LYS A 7 1.22 -15.22 -7.44
N VAL A 8 1.05 -14.28 -8.35
CA VAL A 8 2.02 -13.23 -8.68
C VAL A 8 1.54 -11.92 -8.10
N ALA A 9 2.36 -11.29 -7.26
CA ALA A 9 2.03 -10.05 -6.58
C ALA A 9 3.02 -8.93 -6.93
N ILE A 10 2.49 -7.73 -7.15
CA ILE A 10 3.26 -6.48 -7.22
C ILE A 10 3.02 -5.71 -5.92
N VAL A 11 4.09 -5.29 -5.25
CA VAL A 11 4.04 -4.51 -4.01
C VAL A 11 4.87 -3.23 -4.18
N THR A 12 4.22 -2.06 -4.11
CA THR A 12 4.88 -0.77 -4.24
C THR A 12 5.26 -0.17 -2.89
N GLY A 13 6.30 0.69 -2.84
CA GLY A 13 6.78 1.28 -1.60
C GLY A 13 7.39 0.23 -0.66
N ALA A 14 8.08 -0.76 -1.21
CA ALA A 14 8.54 -1.95 -0.49
C ALA A 14 9.98 -1.85 0.05
N ALA A 15 10.62 -0.69 -0.01
CA ALA A 15 11.96 -0.49 0.58
C ALA A 15 11.95 -0.45 2.12
N GLY A 16 10.77 -0.50 2.77
CA GLY A 16 10.65 -0.51 4.23
C GLY A 16 9.20 -0.53 4.70
N GLY A 17 9.02 -0.49 6.01
CA GLY A 17 7.71 -0.37 6.66
C GLY A 17 6.71 -1.44 6.22
N ILE A 18 5.47 -1.03 6.00
CA ILE A 18 4.36 -1.92 5.64
C ILE A 18 4.64 -2.68 4.35
N GLY A 19 5.16 -2.01 3.30
CA GLY A 19 5.44 -2.65 2.01
C GLY A 19 6.46 -3.77 2.11
N ALA A 20 7.54 -3.58 2.87
CA ALA A 20 8.54 -4.62 3.11
C ALA A 20 7.96 -5.81 3.91
N ALA A 21 7.14 -5.54 4.93
CA ALA A 21 6.47 -6.58 5.70
C ALA A 21 5.49 -7.39 4.83
N VAL A 22 4.71 -6.73 3.97
CA VAL A 22 3.84 -7.39 2.98
C VAL A 22 4.65 -8.28 2.06
N ALA A 23 5.76 -7.78 1.50
CA ALA A 23 6.60 -8.56 0.58
C ALA A 23 7.15 -9.84 1.23
N ARG A 24 7.66 -9.76 2.46
CA ARG A 24 8.16 -10.93 3.21
C ARG A 24 7.05 -11.93 3.49
N ILE A 25 5.91 -11.47 3.99
CA ILE A 25 4.79 -12.34 4.32
C ILE A 25 4.23 -13.00 3.04
N PHE A 26 4.09 -12.27 1.95
CA PHE A 26 3.59 -12.81 0.69
C PHE A 26 4.51 -13.88 0.12
N ALA A 27 5.83 -13.65 0.12
CA ALA A 27 6.81 -14.64 -0.31
C ALA A 27 6.77 -15.91 0.56
N LYS A 28 6.68 -15.75 1.89
CA LYS A 28 6.52 -16.85 2.85
C LYS A 28 5.23 -17.64 2.60
N GLU A 29 4.15 -16.97 2.17
CA GLU A 29 2.87 -17.57 1.81
C GLU A 29 2.82 -18.10 0.36
N GLY A 30 3.97 -18.15 -0.31
CA GLY A 30 4.15 -18.82 -1.61
C GLY A 30 3.88 -17.96 -2.84
N ALA A 31 3.72 -16.66 -2.70
CA ALA A 31 3.64 -15.76 -3.83
C ALA A 31 5.01 -15.56 -4.50
N LYS A 32 4.99 -15.34 -5.83
CA LYS A 32 6.10 -14.73 -6.56
C LYS A 32 5.91 -13.22 -6.48
N VAL A 33 6.86 -12.50 -5.87
CA VAL A 33 6.66 -11.08 -5.55
C VAL A 33 7.60 -10.20 -6.38
N LEU A 34 7.04 -9.22 -7.09
CA LEU A 34 7.80 -8.11 -7.65
C LEU A 34 7.65 -6.90 -6.72
N ILE A 35 8.72 -6.49 -6.08
CA ILE A 35 8.74 -5.33 -5.19
C ILE A 35 9.30 -4.10 -5.88
N THR A 36 8.72 -2.92 -5.61
CA THR A 36 9.16 -1.67 -6.21
C THR A 36 9.25 -0.53 -5.20
N ASP A 37 10.20 0.37 -5.42
CA ASP A 37 10.40 1.61 -4.64
C ASP A 37 11.31 2.55 -5.43
N VAL A 38 11.43 3.81 -5.03
CA VAL A 38 12.44 4.74 -5.56
C VAL A 38 13.81 4.54 -4.89
N GLN A 39 13.88 3.90 -3.72
CA GLN A 39 15.09 3.70 -2.91
C GLN A 39 15.75 2.35 -3.23
N GLN A 40 16.53 2.29 -4.29
CA GLN A 40 17.10 1.04 -4.83
C GLN A 40 17.90 0.23 -3.80
N GLU A 41 18.75 0.85 -3.01
CA GLU A 41 19.61 0.15 -2.03
C GLU A 41 18.79 -0.57 -0.95
N LYS A 42 17.83 0.15 -0.35
CA LYS A 42 16.94 -0.44 0.66
C LYS A 42 16.04 -1.51 0.05
N LEU A 43 15.56 -1.30 -1.18
CA LEU A 43 14.75 -2.27 -1.88
C LEU A 43 15.50 -3.57 -2.15
N SER A 44 16.78 -3.47 -2.57
CA SER A 44 17.63 -4.65 -2.79
C SER A 44 17.92 -5.40 -1.49
N ALA A 45 18.07 -4.70 -0.37
CA ALA A 45 18.25 -5.32 0.94
C ALA A 45 17.02 -6.18 1.33
N VAL A 46 15.80 -5.63 1.15
CA VAL A 46 14.54 -6.39 1.39
C VAL A 46 14.46 -7.62 0.48
N ALA A 47 14.84 -7.49 -0.80
CA ALA A 47 14.85 -8.63 -1.71
C ALA A 47 15.83 -9.72 -1.26
N ASN A 48 17.04 -9.33 -0.82
CA ASN A 48 18.04 -10.28 -0.33
C ASN A 48 17.60 -11.03 0.93
N GLU A 49 16.88 -10.35 1.85
CA GLU A 49 16.29 -10.99 3.03
C GLU A 49 15.26 -12.07 2.63
N ILE A 50 14.38 -11.75 1.66
CA ILE A 50 13.38 -12.70 1.17
C ILE A 50 14.04 -13.90 0.47
N LEU A 51 15.09 -13.67 -0.34
CA LEU A 51 15.85 -14.73 -1.01
C LEU A 51 16.57 -15.63 -0.01
N ALA A 52 17.08 -15.08 1.10
CA ALA A 52 17.73 -15.84 2.14
C ALA A 52 16.78 -16.81 2.89
N GLU A 53 15.46 -16.57 2.80
CA GLU A 53 14.40 -17.43 3.34
C GLU A 53 13.73 -18.29 2.26
N ASP A 54 14.42 -18.54 1.12
CA ASP A 54 13.93 -19.31 -0.02
C ASP A 54 12.64 -18.76 -0.67
N GLY A 55 12.35 -17.47 -0.46
CA GLY A 55 11.23 -16.77 -1.08
C GLY A 55 11.50 -16.42 -2.55
N VAL A 56 10.47 -16.32 -3.36
CA VAL A 56 10.56 -15.92 -4.76
C VAL A 56 10.30 -14.44 -4.91
N VAL A 57 11.33 -13.65 -5.15
CA VAL A 57 11.23 -12.19 -5.27
C VAL A 57 12.11 -11.64 -6.39
N ALA A 58 11.62 -10.60 -7.05
CA ALA A 58 12.41 -9.70 -7.88
C ALA A 58 12.13 -8.25 -7.46
N TYR A 59 13.01 -7.35 -7.83
CA TYR A 59 12.84 -5.92 -7.52
C TYR A 59 13.20 -5.02 -8.70
N MET A 60 12.64 -3.82 -8.70
CA MET A 60 13.05 -2.74 -9.61
C MET A 60 12.70 -1.36 -9.04
N THR A 61 13.51 -0.38 -9.40
CA THR A 61 13.23 1.03 -9.09
C THR A 61 12.03 1.51 -9.89
N GLN A 62 11.10 2.18 -9.23
CA GLN A 62 9.89 2.73 -9.86
C GLN A 62 9.50 4.06 -9.22
N ASP A 63 9.18 5.04 -10.07
CA ASP A 63 8.33 6.17 -9.69
C ASP A 63 6.87 5.79 -10.02
N VAL A 64 6.08 5.57 -8.96
CA VAL A 64 4.67 5.17 -9.08
C VAL A 64 3.77 6.26 -9.65
N SER A 65 4.23 7.52 -9.72
CA SER A 65 3.46 8.64 -10.26
C SER A 65 3.49 8.73 -11.78
N THR A 66 4.20 7.84 -12.49
CA THR A 66 4.39 7.87 -13.94
C THR A 66 3.79 6.65 -14.65
N GLU A 67 3.19 6.86 -15.83
CA GLU A 67 2.68 5.74 -16.66
C GLU A 67 3.80 4.82 -17.15
N ASP A 68 4.96 5.38 -17.54
CA ASP A 68 6.11 4.59 -18.00
C ASP A 68 6.67 3.69 -16.89
N GLY A 69 6.68 4.17 -15.65
CA GLY A 69 7.04 3.36 -14.49
C GLY A 69 6.15 2.13 -14.35
N TRP A 70 4.84 2.30 -14.48
CA TRP A 70 3.89 1.20 -14.40
C TRP A 70 3.96 0.23 -15.59
N LYS A 71 4.17 0.75 -16.80
CA LYS A 71 4.40 -0.09 -17.98
C LYS A 71 5.60 -1.00 -17.78
N SER A 72 6.73 -0.45 -17.35
CA SER A 72 7.94 -1.22 -17.09
C SER A 72 7.77 -2.29 -16.02
N VAL A 73 7.02 -1.98 -14.94
CA VAL A 73 6.74 -2.92 -13.84
C VAL A 73 5.86 -4.08 -14.31
N THR A 74 4.78 -3.81 -15.03
CA THR A 74 3.90 -4.87 -15.53
C THR A 74 4.59 -5.75 -16.56
N GLU A 75 5.38 -5.18 -17.49
CA GLU A 75 6.20 -5.94 -18.44
C GLU A 75 7.21 -6.85 -17.71
N LYS A 76 7.88 -6.34 -16.68
CA LYS A 76 8.81 -7.14 -15.88
C LYS A 76 8.12 -8.27 -15.12
N ALA A 77 6.98 -8.00 -14.48
CA ALA A 77 6.21 -9.02 -13.76
C ALA A 77 5.81 -10.18 -14.68
N VAL A 78 5.27 -9.85 -15.84
CA VAL A 78 4.84 -10.84 -16.83
C VAL A 78 6.03 -11.61 -17.43
N THR A 79 7.12 -10.94 -17.73
CA THR A 79 8.34 -11.58 -18.26
C THR A 79 8.91 -12.59 -17.27
N LEU A 80 8.94 -12.26 -15.97
CA LEU A 80 9.53 -13.10 -14.94
C LEU A 80 8.60 -14.22 -14.47
N TYR A 81 7.30 -13.91 -14.36
CA TYR A 81 6.37 -14.77 -13.63
C TYR A 81 5.16 -15.22 -14.46
N GLY A 82 4.96 -14.64 -15.64
CA GLY A 82 3.92 -15.03 -16.61
C GLY A 82 2.56 -14.40 -16.38
N ASP A 83 2.31 -13.77 -15.21
CA ASP A 83 0.99 -13.27 -14.84
C ASP A 83 1.05 -12.13 -13.81
N ILE A 84 -0.13 -11.54 -13.47
CA ILE A 84 -0.32 -10.60 -12.36
C ILE A 84 -1.68 -10.90 -11.72
N ASN A 85 -1.68 -11.37 -10.47
CA ASN A 85 -2.89 -11.73 -9.73
C ASN A 85 -3.23 -10.74 -8.61
N ILE A 86 -2.20 -10.08 -8.03
CA ILE A 86 -2.33 -9.22 -6.85
C ILE A 86 -1.56 -7.93 -7.09
N LEU A 87 -2.20 -6.79 -6.76
CA LEU A 87 -1.55 -5.48 -6.71
C LEU A 87 -1.73 -4.87 -5.30
N ILE A 88 -0.62 -4.49 -4.67
CA ILE A 88 -0.62 -3.74 -3.42
C ILE A 88 -0.09 -2.33 -3.71
N ASN A 89 -0.99 -1.38 -3.79
CA ASN A 89 -0.70 0.05 -3.88
C ASN A 89 -0.37 0.58 -2.48
N ASN A 90 0.88 0.42 -2.05
CA ASN A 90 1.33 0.83 -0.72
C ASN A 90 2.22 2.08 -0.74
N ALA A 91 2.87 2.41 -1.85
CA ALA A 91 3.71 3.61 -1.96
C ALA A 91 2.95 4.87 -1.53
N GLY A 92 3.60 5.72 -0.74
CA GLY A 92 3.01 6.95 -0.26
C GLY A 92 4.02 7.83 0.46
N ILE A 93 3.69 9.11 0.59
CA ILE A 93 4.46 10.14 1.31
C ILE A 93 3.54 10.95 2.22
N SER A 94 4.07 11.43 3.35
CA SER A 94 3.32 12.28 4.30
C SER A 94 3.29 13.75 3.89
N GLY A 95 4.32 14.20 3.16
CA GLY A 95 4.60 15.63 2.96
C GLY A 95 5.14 16.31 4.21
N ASN A 96 5.19 17.64 4.19
CA ASN A 96 5.60 18.45 5.32
C ASN A 96 4.43 18.64 6.30
N ILE A 97 4.56 18.11 7.52
CA ILE A 97 3.51 18.14 8.55
C ILE A 97 3.68 19.28 9.57
N ILE A 98 4.73 20.10 9.42
CA ILE A 98 4.98 21.26 10.32
C ILE A 98 4.57 22.60 9.73
N SER A 99 4.41 22.73 8.41
CA SER A 99 3.97 23.97 7.78
C SER A 99 2.53 24.32 8.12
N THR A 100 2.26 25.60 8.32
CA THR A 100 0.89 26.11 8.44
C THR A 100 0.14 25.94 7.11
N PHE A 101 -1.17 26.12 7.13
CA PHE A 101 -1.99 25.91 5.92
C PHE A 101 -1.60 26.87 4.79
N GLU A 102 -1.36 28.13 5.10
CA GLU A 102 -1.01 29.22 4.17
C GLU A 102 0.41 29.09 3.58
N GLU A 103 1.31 28.37 4.25
CA GLU A 103 2.69 28.14 3.77
C GLU A 103 2.79 26.99 2.78
N ARG A 104 1.73 26.17 2.62
CA ARG A 104 1.75 25.01 1.75
C ARG A 104 1.74 25.40 0.30
N THR A 105 2.58 24.75 -0.49
CA THR A 105 2.67 25.02 -1.92
C THR A 105 1.77 24.10 -2.74
N ILE A 106 1.39 24.58 -3.93
CA ILE A 106 0.65 23.76 -4.91
C ILE A 106 1.50 22.57 -5.37
N GLU A 107 2.80 22.74 -5.49
CA GLU A 107 3.75 21.71 -5.89
C GLU A 107 3.78 20.57 -4.88
N GLU A 108 3.83 20.88 -3.57
CA GLU A 108 3.76 19.89 -2.52
C GLU A 108 2.42 19.14 -2.54
N PHE A 109 1.31 19.88 -2.62
CA PHE A 109 -0.02 19.29 -2.72
C PHE A 109 -0.12 18.33 -3.91
N ASN A 110 0.29 18.78 -5.10
CA ASN A 110 0.24 17.96 -6.31
C ASN A 110 1.15 16.73 -6.21
N LYS A 111 2.33 16.84 -5.61
CA LYS A 111 3.24 15.72 -5.39
C LYS A 111 2.60 14.66 -4.49
N ILE A 112 1.96 15.07 -3.39
CA ILE A 112 1.27 14.14 -2.49
C ILE A 112 0.12 13.44 -3.20
N ILE A 113 -0.70 14.17 -3.96
CA ILE A 113 -1.79 13.58 -4.75
C ILE A 113 -1.24 12.62 -5.82
N ALA A 114 -0.17 12.99 -6.52
CA ALA A 114 0.43 12.14 -7.55
C ALA A 114 0.94 10.82 -6.98
N VAL A 115 1.65 10.86 -5.85
CA VAL A 115 2.23 9.66 -5.24
C VAL A 115 1.18 8.83 -4.49
N ASN A 116 0.24 9.46 -3.75
CA ASN A 116 -0.65 8.71 -2.86
C ASN A 116 -1.97 8.28 -3.52
N LEU A 117 -2.43 8.99 -4.56
CA LEU A 117 -3.74 8.75 -5.17
C LEU A 117 -3.65 8.44 -6.67
N LEU A 118 -3.02 9.31 -7.48
CA LEU A 118 -2.88 9.07 -8.91
C LEU A 118 -2.14 7.75 -9.18
N SER A 119 -1.13 7.42 -8.39
CA SER A 119 -0.39 6.16 -8.49
C SER A 119 -1.30 4.93 -8.36
N GLN A 120 -2.31 4.97 -7.49
CA GLN A 120 -3.27 3.86 -7.32
C GLN A 120 -4.15 3.68 -8.56
N PHE A 121 -4.55 4.78 -9.18
CA PHE A 121 -5.26 4.74 -10.46
C PHE A 121 -4.36 4.15 -11.57
N LEU A 122 -3.12 4.64 -11.70
CA LEU A 122 -2.18 4.15 -12.70
C LEU A 122 -1.86 2.67 -12.51
N GLY A 123 -1.61 2.26 -11.27
CA GLY A 123 -1.37 0.86 -10.92
C GLY A 123 -2.55 -0.05 -11.25
N THR A 124 -3.74 0.35 -10.83
CA THR A 124 -4.97 -0.38 -11.16
C THR A 124 -5.15 -0.49 -12.67
N LYS A 125 -5.08 0.63 -13.41
CA LYS A 125 -5.17 0.67 -14.88
C LYS A 125 -4.19 -0.30 -15.54
N SER A 126 -2.97 -0.39 -15.04
CA SER A 126 -1.91 -1.19 -15.67
C SER A 126 -2.08 -2.70 -15.48
N VAL A 127 -2.69 -3.16 -14.37
CA VAL A 127 -2.87 -4.59 -14.08
C VAL A 127 -4.19 -5.18 -14.56
N ILE A 128 -5.21 -4.33 -14.80
CA ILE A 128 -6.56 -4.75 -15.25
C ILE A 128 -6.53 -5.69 -16.46
N PRO A 129 -5.75 -5.45 -17.54
CA PRO A 129 -5.74 -6.34 -18.70
C PRO A 129 -5.39 -7.79 -18.36
N PHE A 130 -4.44 -7.99 -17.44
CA PHE A 130 -4.00 -9.33 -17.00
C PHE A 130 -5.06 -9.98 -16.10
N MET A 131 -5.58 -9.23 -15.13
CA MET A 131 -6.61 -9.72 -14.22
C MET A 131 -7.94 -10.06 -14.95
N LYS A 132 -8.33 -9.25 -15.94
CA LYS A 132 -9.51 -9.54 -16.79
C LYS A 132 -9.32 -10.81 -17.62
N LYS A 133 -8.14 -11.03 -18.19
CA LYS A 133 -7.81 -12.25 -18.93
C LYS A 133 -7.99 -13.50 -18.08
N ASN A 134 -7.68 -13.40 -16.79
CA ASN A 134 -7.79 -14.50 -15.82
C ASN A 134 -9.18 -14.58 -15.17
N ASN A 135 -10.05 -13.59 -15.41
CA ASN A 135 -11.30 -13.42 -14.68
C ASN A 135 -11.09 -13.52 -13.15
N SER A 136 -10.02 -12.97 -12.64
CA SER A 136 -9.63 -13.00 -11.23
C SER A 136 -8.56 -11.97 -10.92
N GLY A 137 -8.67 -11.29 -9.79
CA GLY A 137 -7.66 -10.36 -9.30
C GLY A 137 -7.97 -9.81 -7.92
N SER A 138 -6.93 -9.39 -7.21
CA SER A 138 -7.08 -8.65 -5.95
C SER A 138 -6.19 -7.41 -5.93
N ILE A 139 -6.80 -6.26 -5.69
CA ILE A 139 -6.13 -4.96 -5.56
C ILE A 139 -6.37 -4.45 -4.15
N VAL A 140 -5.30 -4.10 -3.44
CA VAL A 140 -5.38 -3.51 -2.10
C VAL A 140 -4.70 -2.15 -2.10
N ASN A 141 -5.46 -1.12 -1.77
CA ASN A 141 -4.99 0.26 -1.65
C ASN A 141 -4.69 0.57 -0.18
N VAL A 142 -3.44 0.89 0.14
CA VAL A 142 -3.06 1.31 1.49
C VAL A 142 -3.39 2.79 1.66
N SER A 143 -4.51 3.04 2.35
CA SER A 143 -4.95 4.37 2.74
C SER A 143 -4.38 4.75 4.12
N SER A 144 -5.19 5.26 5.02
CA SER A 144 -4.86 5.65 6.41
C SER A 144 -6.16 5.97 7.15
N ILE A 145 -6.13 5.96 8.48
CA ILE A 145 -7.17 6.63 9.27
C ILE A 145 -7.26 8.13 8.95
N GLY A 146 -6.16 8.75 8.47
CA GLY A 146 -6.20 10.12 7.94
C GLY A 146 -7.10 10.33 6.72
N GLY A 147 -7.60 9.25 6.09
CA GLY A 147 -8.68 9.31 5.08
C GLY A 147 -10.08 9.20 5.67
N ILE A 148 -10.21 8.99 6.98
CA ILE A 148 -11.47 8.83 7.72
C ILE A 148 -11.69 10.00 8.67
N ILE A 149 -10.65 10.36 9.43
CA ILE A 149 -10.65 11.50 10.35
C ILE A 149 -9.68 12.57 9.89
N GLY A 150 -9.92 13.82 10.27
CA GLY A 150 -9.01 14.93 9.97
C GLY A 150 -7.70 14.82 10.77
N SER A 151 -6.61 15.22 10.14
CA SER A 151 -5.32 15.41 10.82
C SER A 151 -4.84 16.82 10.60
N ALA A 152 -4.64 17.57 11.69
CA ALA A 152 -4.04 18.89 11.62
C ALA A 152 -2.66 18.81 10.96
N ASN A 153 -2.29 19.84 10.23
CA ASN A 153 -1.02 19.96 9.50
C ASN A 153 -0.75 18.88 8.42
N ALA A 154 -1.76 18.08 8.04
CA ALA A 154 -1.62 17.02 7.02
C ALA A 154 -2.74 17.06 5.97
N THR A 155 -3.24 18.25 5.60
CA THR A 155 -4.44 18.39 4.75
C THR A 155 -4.30 17.76 3.37
N ALA A 156 -3.15 17.89 2.68
CA ALA A 156 -2.91 17.25 1.39
C ALA A 156 -2.84 15.72 1.53
N TYR A 157 -2.20 15.23 2.59
CA TYR A 157 -2.17 13.80 2.91
C TYR A 157 -3.59 13.27 3.18
N THR A 158 -4.35 13.95 4.04
CA THR A 158 -5.75 13.62 4.36
C THR A 158 -6.61 13.61 3.10
N ALA A 159 -6.48 14.62 2.23
CA ALA A 159 -7.18 14.66 0.95
C ALA A 159 -6.81 13.46 0.06
N SER A 160 -5.53 13.11 -0.04
CA SER A 160 -5.06 11.97 -0.84
C SER A 160 -5.59 10.63 -0.30
N LYS A 161 -5.61 10.45 1.03
CA LYS A 161 -6.08 9.20 1.67
C LYS A 161 -7.62 9.10 1.69
N GLY A 162 -8.33 10.23 1.80
CA GLY A 162 -9.78 10.31 1.57
C GLY A 162 -10.15 10.00 0.12
N GLY A 163 -9.37 10.54 -0.83
CA GLY A 163 -9.49 10.19 -2.26
C GLY A 163 -9.28 8.70 -2.51
N SER A 164 -8.24 8.09 -1.94
CA SER A 164 -7.96 6.65 -2.00
C SER A 164 -9.14 5.80 -1.48
N ARG A 165 -9.74 6.21 -0.37
CA ARG A 165 -10.92 5.59 0.22
C ARG A 165 -12.10 5.56 -0.76
N SER A 166 -12.47 6.70 -1.34
CA SER A 166 -13.59 6.81 -2.28
C SER A 166 -13.28 6.17 -3.63
N TYR A 167 -12.05 6.34 -4.14
CA TYR A 167 -11.56 5.71 -5.36
C TYR A 167 -11.69 4.18 -5.30
N THR A 168 -11.32 3.57 -4.17
CA THR A 168 -11.41 2.12 -3.95
C THR A 168 -12.84 1.60 -4.18
N LYS A 169 -13.84 2.31 -3.67
CA LYS A 169 -15.26 1.91 -3.83
C LYS A 169 -15.72 2.00 -5.29
N GLY A 170 -15.35 3.07 -5.99
CA GLY A 170 -15.63 3.21 -7.41
C GLY A 170 -15.00 2.09 -8.25
N ALA A 171 -13.70 1.85 -8.04
CA ALA A 171 -12.98 0.78 -8.72
C ALA A 171 -13.54 -0.61 -8.39
N ALA A 172 -13.94 -0.86 -7.15
CA ALA A 172 -14.56 -2.13 -6.74
C ALA A 172 -15.88 -2.39 -7.50
N ALA A 173 -16.74 -1.37 -7.60
CA ALA A 173 -18.01 -1.49 -8.33
C ALA A 173 -17.79 -1.74 -9.84
N GLU A 174 -16.83 -1.02 -10.43
CA GLU A 174 -16.51 -1.14 -11.86
C GLU A 174 -15.88 -2.48 -12.24
N LEU A 175 -15.03 -3.03 -11.36
CA LEU A 175 -14.22 -4.22 -11.65
C LEU A 175 -14.85 -5.54 -11.16
N ALA A 176 -15.88 -5.48 -10.31
CA ALA A 176 -16.59 -6.66 -9.81
C ALA A 176 -17.13 -7.60 -10.91
N PRO A 177 -17.69 -7.12 -12.06
CA PRO A 177 -18.14 -8.00 -13.14
C PRO A 177 -17.03 -8.88 -13.76
N PHE A 178 -15.76 -8.52 -13.53
CA PHE A 178 -14.58 -9.29 -13.99
C PHE A 178 -13.96 -10.14 -12.87
N ASN A 179 -14.68 -10.32 -11.76
CA ASN A 179 -14.18 -11.05 -10.59
C ASN A 179 -12.85 -10.48 -10.05
N ILE A 180 -12.68 -9.15 -10.15
CA ILE A 180 -11.55 -8.41 -9.61
C ILE A 180 -12.03 -7.66 -8.35
N ARG A 181 -11.44 -7.97 -7.22
CA ARG A 181 -11.75 -7.34 -5.93
C ARG A 181 -10.84 -6.15 -5.69
N VAL A 182 -11.39 -5.04 -5.20
CA VAL A 182 -10.61 -3.86 -4.83
C VAL A 182 -11.03 -3.42 -3.43
N ASN A 183 -10.07 -3.37 -2.51
CA ASN A 183 -10.31 -3.03 -1.10
C ASN A 183 -9.28 -2.01 -0.60
N SER A 184 -9.59 -1.30 0.48
CA SER A 184 -8.64 -0.41 1.15
C SER A 184 -8.33 -0.87 2.56
N VAL A 185 -7.08 -0.66 2.99
CA VAL A 185 -6.64 -0.82 4.38
C VAL A 185 -6.35 0.55 4.95
N HIS A 186 -6.79 0.80 6.19
CA HIS A 186 -6.65 2.07 6.87
C HIS A 186 -5.86 1.90 8.17
N PRO A 187 -4.52 1.94 8.10
CA PRO A 187 -3.67 1.84 9.28
C PRO A 187 -3.85 3.06 10.20
N GLY A 188 -3.78 2.84 11.51
CA GLY A 188 -3.53 3.86 12.51
C GLY A 188 -2.07 4.29 12.56
N TYR A 189 -1.57 4.66 13.75
CA TYR A 189 -0.16 4.91 13.94
C TYR A 189 0.64 3.63 13.88
N ILE A 190 1.56 3.54 12.91
CA ILE A 190 2.49 2.41 12.72
C ILE A 190 3.92 2.94 12.76
N ALA A 191 4.77 2.33 13.58
CA ALA A 191 6.17 2.72 13.76
C ALA A 191 7.04 2.29 12.55
N THR A 192 6.96 3.04 11.47
CA THR A 192 7.69 2.84 10.20
C THR A 192 8.75 3.92 9.98
N PRO A 193 9.65 3.79 8.99
CA PRO A 193 10.54 4.90 8.62
C PRO A 193 9.78 6.20 8.32
N MET A 194 8.61 6.14 7.67
CA MET A 194 7.79 7.32 7.39
C MET A 194 7.43 8.13 8.64
N THR A 195 7.16 7.46 9.76
CA THR A 195 6.78 8.12 11.03
C THR A 195 7.98 8.43 11.92
N LYS A 196 9.05 7.62 11.85
CA LYS A 196 10.27 7.80 12.64
C LYS A 196 11.17 8.92 12.12
N ASP A 197 11.13 9.17 10.81
CA ASP A 197 11.94 10.20 10.14
C ASP A 197 11.25 11.57 10.13
N LEU A 198 10.07 11.70 10.76
CA LEU A 198 9.37 12.98 10.91
C LEU A 198 10.12 13.92 11.85
N PRO A 199 10.09 15.23 11.59
CA PRO A 199 10.42 16.21 12.63
C PRO A 199 9.54 15.96 13.87
N GLU A 200 10.12 16.03 15.06
CA GLU A 200 9.42 15.77 16.33
C GLU A 200 8.76 14.37 16.43
N ALA A 201 9.35 13.36 15.78
CA ALA A 201 8.81 12.00 15.71
C ALA A 201 8.38 11.43 17.08
N LYS A 202 9.14 11.72 18.16
CA LYS A 202 8.81 11.25 19.51
C LYS A 202 7.53 11.89 20.07
N GLU A 203 7.33 13.18 19.81
CA GLU A 203 6.12 13.87 20.27
C GLU A 203 4.92 13.42 19.43
N PHE A 204 5.10 13.25 18.11
CA PHE A 204 4.08 12.69 17.25
C PHE A 204 3.67 11.27 17.71
N GLU A 205 4.65 10.40 18.02
CA GLU A 205 4.39 9.07 18.57
C GLU A 205 3.62 9.13 19.90
N ARG A 206 4.05 10.00 20.83
CA ARG A 206 3.40 10.16 22.14
C ARG A 206 1.92 10.54 22.00
N ILE A 207 1.62 11.49 21.11
CA ILE A 207 0.25 11.95 20.85
C ILE A 207 -0.57 10.81 20.18
N ALA A 208 -0.02 10.19 19.14
CA ALA A 208 -0.71 9.14 18.38
C ALA A 208 -0.99 7.90 19.25
N VAL A 209 -0.03 7.47 20.06
CA VAL A 209 -0.20 6.36 21.02
C VAL A 209 -1.19 6.73 22.10
N GLY A 210 -1.15 7.97 22.61
CA GLY A 210 -2.10 8.47 23.61
C GLY A 210 -3.55 8.49 23.12
N ALA A 211 -3.76 8.65 21.81
CA ALA A 211 -5.08 8.61 21.17
C ALA A 211 -5.52 7.19 20.75
N THR A 212 -4.65 6.17 20.92
CA THR A 212 -4.94 4.80 20.53
C THR A 212 -5.44 3.99 21.73
N PRO A 213 -6.68 3.47 21.73
CA PRO A 213 -7.23 2.70 22.85
C PRO A 213 -6.41 1.49 23.29
N LEU A 214 -5.73 0.81 22.35
CA LEU A 214 -4.81 -0.29 22.70
C LEU A 214 -3.52 0.19 23.37
N GLY A 215 -3.28 1.50 23.53
CA GLY A 215 -2.16 2.07 24.28
C GLY A 215 -0.78 1.86 23.63
N ARG A 216 -0.72 1.53 22.34
CA ARG A 216 0.53 1.33 21.59
C ARG A 216 0.36 1.63 20.10
N GLY A 217 1.47 1.84 19.41
CA GLY A 217 1.50 1.79 17.95
C GLY A 217 1.31 0.37 17.43
N GLY A 218 0.81 0.23 16.22
CA GLY A 218 0.80 -1.03 15.48
C GLY A 218 2.15 -1.33 14.84
N THR A 219 2.36 -2.59 14.44
CA THR A 219 3.52 -3.01 13.66
C THR A 219 3.19 -3.11 12.17
N SER A 220 4.22 -3.10 11.33
CA SER A 220 4.05 -3.30 9.88
C SER A 220 3.45 -4.67 9.58
N GLU A 221 3.78 -5.69 10.36
CA GLU A 221 3.28 -7.06 10.23
C GLU A 221 1.79 -7.16 10.53
N GLU A 222 1.29 -6.43 11.54
CA GLU A 222 -0.14 -6.41 11.88
C GLU A 222 -0.97 -5.86 10.71
N ILE A 223 -0.46 -4.85 10.00
CA ILE A 223 -1.09 -4.34 8.78
C ILE A 223 -0.96 -5.33 7.62
N ALA A 224 0.22 -5.93 7.46
CA ALA A 224 0.50 -6.87 6.39
C ALA A 224 -0.38 -8.14 6.46
N TYR A 225 -0.76 -8.61 7.65
CA TYR A 225 -1.71 -9.72 7.81
C TYR A 225 -3.13 -9.34 7.34
N GLY A 226 -3.58 -8.12 7.59
CA GLY A 226 -4.84 -7.62 7.03
C GLY A 226 -4.81 -7.53 5.50
N ILE A 227 -3.68 -7.08 4.94
CA ILE A 227 -3.46 -7.04 3.49
C ILE A 227 -3.42 -8.46 2.91
N LEU A 228 -2.77 -9.41 3.59
CA LEU A 228 -2.75 -10.82 3.19
C LEU A 228 -4.16 -11.43 3.12
N TYR A 229 -5.01 -11.16 4.11
CA TYR A 229 -6.42 -11.59 4.06
C TYR A 229 -7.11 -11.07 2.81
N LEU A 230 -7.00 -9.76 2.52
CA LEU A 230 -7.63 -9.14 1.36
C LEU A 230 -7.05 -9.61 0.03
N ALA A 231 -5.77 -9.98 -0.01
CA ALA A 231 -5.08 -10.49 -1.20
C ALA A 231 -5.41 -11.95 -1.50
N SER A 232 -5.75 -12.75 -0.48
CA SER A 232 -5.99 -14.19 -0.57
C SER A 232 -7.42 -14.53 -1.00
N ASP A 233 -7.63 -15.79 -1.37
CA ASP A 233 -8.96 -16.32 -1.73
C ASP A 233 -9.92 -16.43 -0.53
N GLU A 234 -9.41 -16.28 0.71
CA GLU A 234 -10.23 -16.21 1.94
C GLU A 234 -11.19 -15.01 1.94
N SER A 235 -10.84 -13.94 1.22
CA SER A 235 -11.67 -12.74 1.06
C SER A 235 -12.46 -12.72 -0.26
N SER A 236 -12.77 -13.89 -0.84
CA SER A 236 -13.42 -14.02 -2.15
C SER A 236 -14.77 -13.28 -2.27
N PHE A 237 -15.48 -13.05 -1.17
CA PHE A 237 -16.74 -12.30 -1.15
C PHE A 237 -16.59 -10.88 -0.57
N THR A 238 -15.34 -10.34 -0.56
CA THR A 238 -15.00 -9.06 0.06
C THR A 238 -14.47 -8.09 -1.01
N THR A 239 -15.25 -7.08 -1.38
CA THR A 239 -14.83 -6.00 -2.28
C THR A 239 -15.44 -4.67 -1.88
N GLY A 240 -14.74 -3.55 -2.08
CA GLY A 240 -15.18 -2.19 -1.75
C GLY A 240 -15.14 -1.86 -0.25
N ILE A 241 -14.58 -2.73 0.59
CA ILE A 241 -14.52 -2.48 2.04
C ILE A 241 -13.38 -1.55 2.44
N GLU A 242 -13.54 -0.99 3.62
CA GLU A 242 -12.53 -0.26 4.38
C GLU A 242 -12.10 -1.14 5.55
N LEU A 243 -10.93 -1.76 5.47
CA LEU A 243 -10.38 -2.53 6.59
C LEU A 243 -9.54 -1.61 7.48
N ILE A 244 -10.12 -1.20 8.59
CA ILE A 244 -9.45 -0.32 9.58
C ILE A 244 -8.62 -1.19 10.52
N ILE A 245 -7.33 -0.85 10.69
CA ILE A 245 -6.39 -1.52 11.60
C ILE A 245 -5.62 -0.43 12.34
N ASP A 246 -6.20 0.09 13.43
CA ASP A 246 -5.78 1.32 14.06
C ASP A 246 -5.74 1.28 15.60
N GLY A 247 -5.88 0.11 16.19
CA GLY A 247 -5.91 -0.05 17.65
C GLY A 247 -7.11 0.59 18.33
N GLY A 248 -8.18 0.88 17.58
CA GLY A 248 -9.44 1.48 18.07
C GLY A 248 -9.49 3.00 17.97
N THR A 249 -8.50 3.66 17.35
CA THR A 249 -8.40 5.13 17.28
C THR A 249 -9.66 5.77 16.66
N THR A 250 -10.24 5.15 15.64
CA THR A 250 -11.44 5.70 14.95
C THR A 250 -12.77 5.14 15.48
N ALA A 251 -12.73 4.34 16.53
CA ALA A 251 -13.95 3.76 17.13
C ALA A 251 -14.55 4.66 18.23
N LEU A 252 -13.88 5.77 18.60
CA LEU A 252 -14.26 6.71 19.66
C LEU A 252 -14.75 8.02 19.07
#